data_01bb64a2f4f3e7308d5245dbe2b5a6c2
#
_entry.id   01bb64a2f4f3e7308d5245dbe2b5a6c2
#
_cell.length_a   1.000
_cell.length_b   1.000
_cell.length_c   1.000
_cell.angle_alpha   90.00
_cell.angle_beta   90.00
_cell.angle_gamma   90.00
#
_symmetry.space_group_name_H-M   'P 1'
#
loop_
_entity.id
_entity.type
_entity.pdbx_description
1 polymer ?
#
loop_
_entity_poly.entity_id
_entity_poly.type
_entity_poly.pdbx_seq_one_letter_code
_entity_poly.pdbx_strand_id
1 'polypeptide(L)'
;MSYQVKDFMTKEVHTVDIDTTVAEAAKIMATDVKYEGYVIILKKGKPEGILTERDIINKVLSKELNPKKTKVIDVMSSPLVTIDPDEDLSKAAQMMSENNVRKLVAIKDNIIYGIITSKGISQHFQDYVDRSVRDIIRWTASLGI
;
A
#
# COMPACT_ATOMS: atom_id res chain seq x y z
N MET A 1 -21.08 11.75 5.09
CA MET A 1 -20.43 10.48 5.44
C MET A 1 -18.93 10.64 5.29
N SER A 2 -18.18 10.44 6.35
CA SER A 2 -16.71 10.49 6.27
C SER A 2 -16.18 9.11 5.92
N TYR A 3 -15.17 9.08 5.06
CA TYR A 3 -14.43 7.87 4.72
C TYR A 3 -13.14 7.83 5.53
N GLN A 4 -12.89 6.72 6.20
CA GLN A 4 -11.68 6.52 6.99
C GLN A 4 -10.71 5.58 6.26
N VAL A 5 -9.44 5.68 6.60
CA VAL A 5 -8.37 4.83 6.05
C VAL A 5 -8.72 3.35 6.15
N LYS A 6 -9.25 2.91 7.31
CA LYS A 6 -9.61 1.51 7.56
C LYS A 6 -10.66 0.96 6.60
N ASP A 7 -11.48 1.84 6.01
CA ASP A 7 -12.51 1.43 5.05
C ASP A 7 -11.93 1.11 3.67
N PHE A 8 -10.71 1.57 3.38
CA PHE A 8 -10.05 1.46 2.08
C PHE A 8 -8.75 0.66 2.11
N MET A 9 -8.22 0.35 3.29
CA MET A 9 -6.96 -0.38 3.42
C MET A 9 -7.12 -1.86 3.15
N THR A 10 -6.03 -2.52 2.77
CA THR A 10 -5.91 -3.97 2.71
C THR A 10 -5.36 -4.45 4.05
N LYS A 11 -6.05 -5.38 4.71
CA LYS A 11 -5.66 -5.88 6.04
C LYS A 11 -4.49 -6.85 5.98
N GLU A 12 -4.40 -7.64 4.92
CA GLU A 12 -3.27 -8.56 4.73
C GLU A 12 -2.07 -7.78 4.22
N VAL A 13 -0.97 -7.84 4.95
CA VAL A 13 0.26 -7.15 4.60
C VAL A 13 1.39 -8.15 4.41
N HIS A 14 2.32 -7.83 3.52
CA HIS A 14 3.52 -8.64 3.28
C HIS A 14 4.68 -8.05 4.08
N THR A 15 5.23 -8.85 4.97
CA THR A 15 6.35 -8.45 5.82
C THR A 15 7.53 -9.39 5.64
N VAL A 16 8.73 -8.87 5.77
CA VAL A 16 9.98 -9.62 5.77
C VAL A 16 10.89 -9.07 6.87
N ASP A 17 11.84 -9.90 7.30
CA ASP A 17 12.85 -9.47 8.27
C ASP A 17 14.00 -8.73 7.57
N ILE A 18 14.76 -7.96 8.35
CA ILE A 18 15.91 -7.17 7.85
C ILE A 18 16.97 -8.00 7.14
N ASP A 19 17.10 -9.29 7.48
CA ASP A 19 18.09 -10.18 6.90
C ASP A 19 17.69 -10.74 5.53
N THR A 20 16.47 -10.46 5.08
CA THR A 20 15.95 -10.93 3.80
C THR A 20 16.70 -10.27 2.64
N THR A 21 17.03 -11.05 1.59
CA THR A 21 17.61 -10.49 0.37
C THR A 21 16.54 -9.87 -0.51
N VAL A 22 16.98 -8.98 -1.40
CA VAL A 22 16.08 -8.38 -2.40
C VAL A 22 15.47 -9.46 -3.29
N ALA A 23 16.24 -10.48 -3.68
CA ALA A 23 15.74 -11.59 -4.50
C ALA A 23 14.59 -12.34 -3.81
N GLU A 24 14.75 -12.64 -2.51
CA GLU A 24 13.69 -13.28 -1.71
C GLU A 24 12.44 -12.41 -1.59
N ALA A 25 12.62 -11.11 -1.33
CA ALA A 25 11.52 -10.15 -1.27
C ALA A 25 10.80 -10.05 -2.61
N ALA A 26 11.54 -10.00 -3.72
CA ALA A 26 10.97 -9.96 -5.06
C ALA A 26 10.08 -11.17 -5.36
N LYS A 27 10.46 -12.35 -4.89
CA LYS A 27 9.64 -13.57 -5.04
C LYS A 27 8.31 -13.44 -4.31
N ILE A 28 8.33 -12.89 -3.10
CA ILE A 28 7.11 -12.64 -2.32
C ILE A 28 6.22 -11.63 -3.06
N MET A 29 6.80 -10.54 -3.54
CA MET A 29 6.07 -9.51 -4.30
C MET A 29 5.45 -10.07 -5.58
N ALA A 30 6.16 -10.96 -6.26
CA ALA A 30 5.71 -11.58 -7.52
C ALA A 30 4.55 -12.57 -7.31
N THR A 31 4.42 -13.17 -6.11
CA THR A 31 3.34 -14.11 -5.80
C THR A 31 2.08 -13.44 -5.26
N ASP A 32 2.12 -12.14 -5.02
CA ASP A 32 0.97 -11.39 -4.52
C ASP A 32 -0.14 -11.35 -5.58
N VAL A 33 -1.28 -11.96 -5.25
CA VAL A 33 -2.44 -12.04 -6.15
C VAL A 33 -3.00 -10.65 -6.48
N LYS A 34 -2.95 -9.72 -5.53
CA LYS A 34 -3.42 -8.35 -5.71
C LYS A 34 -2.38 -7.45 -6.38
N TYR A 35 -1.16 -7.92 -6.48
CA TYR A 35 -0.04 -7.21 -7.10
C TYR A 35 0.12 -5.78 -6.57
N GLU A 36 0.35 -5.67 -5.28
CA GLU A 36 0.57 -4.36 -4.65
C GLU A 36 2.04 -3.95 -4.63
N GLY A 37 2.95 -4.86 -4.97
CA GLY A 37 4.36 -4.56 -5.28
C GLY A 37 5.16 -3.98 -4.12
N TYR A 38 5.02 -4.55 -2.92
CA TYR A 38 5.76 -4.09 -1.75
C TYR A 38 6.02 -5.23 -0.75
N VAL A 39 6.99 -5.01 0.12
CA VAL A 39 7.13 -5.72 1.41
C VAL A 39 7.48 -4.70 2.49
N ILE A 40 6.95 -4.88 3.69
CA ILE A 40 7.31 -4.09 4.87
C ILE A 40 8.45 -4.80 5.57
N ILE A 41 9.50 -4.06 5.91
CA ILE A 41 10.68 -4.64 6.56
C ILE A 41 10.55 -4.45 8.07
N LEU A 42 10.67 -5.56 8.80
CA LEU A 42 10.61 -5.59 10.25
C LEU A 42 12.00 -5.79 10.84
N LYS A 43 12.31 -5.02 11.87
CA LYS A 43 13.49 -5.20 12.69
C LYS A 43 13.04 -5.50 14.11
N LYS A 44 13.36 -6.70 14.60
CA LYS A 44 12.90 -7.16 15.92
C LYS A 44 11.37 -7.03 16.06
N GLY A 45 10.65 -7.38 15.00
CA GLY A 45 9.20 -7.30 14.97
C GLY A 45 8.60 -5.91 14.78
N LYS A 46 9.42 -4.86 14.66
CA LYS A 46 8.96 -3.48 14.47
C LYS A 46 9.12 -3.02 13.03
N PRO A 47 8.14 -2.31 12.45
CA PRO A 47 8.25 -1.78 11.09
C PRO A 47 9.38 -0.75 11.00
N GLU A 48 10.33 -0.98 10.11
CA GLU A 48 11.47 -0.08 9.86
C GLU A 48 11.37 0.67 8.55
N GLY A 49 10.84 0.04 7.52
CA GLY A 49 10.75 0.61 6.20
C GLY A 49 9.93 -0.23 5.27
N ILE A 50 9.91 0.16 4.01
CA ILE A 50 9.18 -0.51 2.94
C ILE A 50 10.09 -0.66 1.73
N LEU A 51 10.01 -1.81 1.07
CA LEU A 51 10.65 -2.04 -0.22
C LEU A 51 9.56 -2.15 -1.28
N THR A 52 9.64 -1.30 -2.30
CA THR A 52 8.68 -1.28 -3.41
C THR A 52 9.37 -1.65 -4.72
N GLU A 53 8.59 -1.88 -5.77
CA GLU A 53 9.12 -2.09 -7.13
C GLU A 53 10.03 -0.95 -7.55
N ARG A 54 9.64 0.28 -7.23
CA ARG A 54 10.42 1.49 -7.53
C ARG A 54 11.79 1.44 -6.87
N ASP A 55 11.87 0.99 -5.61
CA ASP A 55 13.14 0.82 -4.90
C ASP A 55 14.03 -0.20 -5.61
N ILE A 56 13.47 -1.32 -6.03
CA ILE A 56 14.23 -2.37 -6.73
C ILE A 56 14.79 -1.83 -8.05
N ILE A 57 13.98 -1.13 -8.82
CA ILE A 57 14.43 -0.53 -10.08
C ILE A 57 15.51 0.53 -9.85
N ASN A 58 15.27 1.47 -8.96
CA ASN A 58 16.13 2.64 -8.79
C ASN A 58 17.39 2.39 -7.96
N LYS A 59 17.32 1.45 -7.01
CA LYS A 59 18.40 1.23 -6.05
C LYS A 59 19.14 -0.08 -6.21
N VAL A 60 18.58 -1.04 -6.96
CA VAL A 60 19.19 -2.34 -7.18
C VAL A 60 19.55 -2.52 -8.65
N LEU A 61 18.55 -2.58 -9.53
CA LEU A 61 18.79 -2.88 -10.95
C LEU A 61 19.56 -1.76 -11.65
N SER A 62 19.17 -0.50 -11.47
CA SER A 62 19.87 0.63 -12.09
C SER A 62 21.31 0.81 -11.58
N LYS A 63 21.60 0.32 -10.37
CA LYS A 63 22.92 0.37 -9.76
C LYS A 63 23.73 -0.91 -10.01
N GLU A 64 23.18 -1.85 -10.77
CA GLU A 64 23.82 -3.13 -11.11
C GLU A 64 24.18 -3.96 -9.87
N LEU A 65 23.43 -3.82 -8.78
CA LEU A 65 23.62 -4.64 -7.59
C LEU A 65 23.03 -6.02 -7.80
N ASN A 66 23.66 -7.02 -7.19
CA ASN A 66 23.15 -8.39 -7.24
C ASN A 66 22.01 -8.57 -6.22
N PRO A 67 20.78 -8.81 -6.65
CA PRO A 67 19.65 -8.92 -5.73
C PRO A 67 19.75 -10.11 -4.77
N LYS A 68 20.52 -11.14 -5.11
CA LYS A 68 20.76 -12.29 -4.24
C LYS A 68 21.74 -11.98 -3.11
N LYS A 69 22.53 -10.92 -3.24
CA LYS A 69 23.55 -10.51 -2.26
C LYS A 69 23.22 -9.18 -1.57
N THR A 70 22.15 -8.53 -1.98
CA THR A 70 21.73 -7.25 -1.41
C THR A 70 20.62 -7.48 -0.40
N LYS A 71 20.78 -6.96 0.80
CA LYS A 71 19.76 -7.06 1.86
C LYS A 71 18.70 -5.97 1.68
N VAL A 72 17.44 -6.28 2.00
CA VAL A 72 16.33 -5.34 1.89
C VAL A 72 16.57 -4.07 2.70
N ILE A 73 17.19 -4.20 3.88
CA ILE A 73 17.47 -3.04 4.75
C ILE A 73 18.38 -2.00 4.09
N ASP A 74 19.27 -2.44 3.17
CA ASP A 74 20.22 -1.54 2.53
C ASP A 74 19.59 -0.68 1.43
N VAL A 75 18.42 -1.08 0.92
CA VAL A 75 17.76 -0.43 -0.22
C VAL A 75 16.32 -0.03 0.03
N MET A 76 15.75 -0.38 1.17
CA MET A 76 14.39 0.02 1.53
C MET A 76 14.24 1.53 1.64
N SER A 77 13.02 2.01 1.50
CA SER A 77 12.68 3.40 1.82
C SER A 77 12.36 3.51 3.31
N SER A 78 13.01 4.45 3.99
CA SER A 78 12.78 4.73 5.41
C SER A 78 13.00 6.21 5.71
N PRO A 79 12.41 6.77 6.79
CA PRO A 79 11.47 6.08 7.68
C PRO A 79 10.18 5.72 6.96
N LEU A 80 9.47 4.73 7.52
CA LEU A 80 8.18 4.30 6.99
C LEU A 80 7.15 5.43 7.16
N VAL A 81 6.42 5.76 6.09
CA VAL A 81 5.34 6.73 6.17
C VAL A 81 4.08 6.00 6.63
N THR A 82 3.57 6.40 7.79
CA THR A 82 2.46 5.72 8.46
C THR A 82 1.27 6.64 8.64
N ILE A 83 0.10 6.05 8.83
CA ILE A 83 -1.13 6.77 9.09
C ILE A 83 -1.98 5.98 10.09
N ASP A 84 -2.75 6.69 10.91
CA ASP A 84 -3.73 6.04 11.80
C ASP A 84 -4.89 5.48 10.97
N PRO A 85 -5.32 4.23 11.20
CA PRO A 85 -6.45 3.64 10.47
C PRO A 85 -7.77 4.40 10.66
N ASP A 86 -7.92 5.15 11.72
CA ASP A 86 -9.11 5.96 11.98
C ASP A 86 -9.06 7.36 11.35
N GLU A 87 -7.94 7.69 10.71
CA GLU A 87 -7.76 8.99 10.03
C GLU A 87 -8.65 9.09 8.79
N ASP A 88 -8.99 10.32 8.41
CA ASP A 88 -9.78 10.61 7.22
C ASP A 88 -9.00 10.23 5.95
N LEU A 89 -9.72 9.71 4.97
CA LEU A 89 -9.16 9.34 3.67
C LEU A 89 -8.50 10.54 2.97
N SER A 90 -9.04 11.76 3.14
CA SER A 90 -8.44 12.97 2.60
C SER A 90 -7.03 13.22 3.14
N LYS A 91 -6.82 12.87 4.41
CA LYS A 91 -5.49 12.97 5.03
C LYS A 91 -4.52 11.99 4.39
N ALA A 92 -4.96 10.77 4.11
CA ALA A 92 -4.14 9.78 3.41
C ALA A 92 -3.72 10.29 2.03
N ALA A 93 -4.64 10.84 1.26
CA ALA A 93 -4.34 11.40 -0.06
C ALA A 93 -3.33 12.55 0.03
N GLN A 94 -3.51 13.45 1.00
CA GLN A 94 -2.59 14.55 1.26
C GLN A 94 -1.18 14.04 1.58
N MET A 95 -1.07 13.07 2.48
CA MET A 95 0.21 12.50 2.89
C MET A 95 0.93 11.79 1.74
N MET A 96 0.20 11.09 0.89
CA MET A 96 0.77 10.46 -0.31
C MET A 96 1.37 11.52 -1.24
N SER A 97 0.66 12.61 -1.45
CA SER A 97 1.13 13.71 -2.29
C SER A 97 2.35 14.40 -1.68
N GLU A 98 2.29 14.76 -0.41
CA GLU A 98 3.38 15.49 0.28
C GLU A 98 4.67 14.66 0.37
N ASN A 99 4.55 13.35 0.56
CA ASN A 99 5.69 12.45 0.70
C ASN A 99 6.09 11.78 -0.62
N ASN A 100 5.38 12.05 -1.71
CA ASN A 100 5.60 11.44 -3.03
C ASN A 100 5.63 9.92 -2.94
N VAL A 101 4.67 9.35 -2.23
CA VAL A 101 4.48 7.90 -2.06
C VAL A 101 3.08 7.51 -2.46
N ARG A 102 2.90 6.26 -2.86
CA ARG A 102 1.60 5.70 -3.27
C ARG A 102 1.05 4.72 -2.25
N LYS A 103 1.76 4.51 -1.15
CA LYS A 103 1.41 3.55 -0.12
C LYS A 103 1.67 4.15 1.25
N LEU A 104 0.74 3.94 2.17
CA LEU A 104 0.90 4.28 3.59
C LEU A 104 0.57 3.05 4.41
N VAL A 105 1.38 2.78 5.41
CA VAL A 105 1.10 1.68 6.34
C VAL A 105 0.22 2.20 7.48
N ALA A 106 -0.92 1.57 7.68
CA ALA A 106 -1.83 1.93 8.74
C ALA A 106 -1.36 1.29 10.06
N ILE A 107 -0.87 2.13 10.98
CA ILE A 107 -0.31 1.71 12.26
C ILE A 107 -0.97 2.51 13.38
N LYS A 108 -1.28 1.81 14.48
CA LYS A 108 -1.77 2.41 15.72
C LYS A 108 -1.23 1.60 16.88
N ASP A 109 -0.67 2.29 17.89
CA ASP A 109 -0.07 1.65 19.08
C ASP A 109 0.96 0.57 18.70
N ASN A 110 1.81 0.87 17.71
CA ASN A 110 2.86 -0.01 17.18
C ASN A 110 2.33 -1.30 16.51
N ILE A 111 1.03 -1.37 16.22
CA ILE A 111 0.40 -2.50 15.56
C ILE A 111 0.08 -2.12 14.12
N ILE A 112 0.48 -2.98 13.16
CA ILE A 112 0.12 -2.81 11.75
C ILE A 112 -1.30 -3.33 11.55
N TYR A 113 -2.20 -2.46 11.09
CA TYR A 113 -3.58 -2.81 10.77
C TYR A 113 -3.78 -3.12 9.29
N GLY A 114 -2.97 -2.55 8.43
CA GLY A 114 -3.08 -2.76 7.01
C GLY A 114 -2.22 -1.79 6.21
N ILE A 115 -2.45 -1.77 4.91
CA ILE A 115 -1.80 -0.83 4.00
C ILE A 115 -2.86 -0.17 3.12
N ILE A 116 -2.76 1.14 2.95
CA ILE A 116 -3.60 1.88 2.02
C ILE A 116 -2.77 2.31 0.82
N THR A 117 -3.29 2.08 -0.37
CA THR A 117 -2.61 2.39 -1.63
C THR A 117 -3.47 3.30 -2.49
N SER A 118 -2.84 4.11 -3.34
CA SER A 118 -3.56 4.94 -4.31
C SER A 118 -4.40 4.08 -5.27
N LYS A 119 -3.89 2.91 -5.65
CA LYS A 119 -4.62 1.94 -6.48
C LYS A 119 -5.87 1.44 -5.76
N GLY A 120 -5.75 1.08 -4.49
CA GLY A 120 -6.87 0.61 -3.67
C GLY A 120 -7.95 1.68 -3.53
N ILE A 121 -7.57 2.92 -3.31
CA ILE A 121 -8.51 4.06 -3.24
C ILE A 121 -9.26 4.19 -4.56
N SER A 122 -8.55 4.19 -5.69
CA SER A 122 -9.17 4.30 -7.02
C SER A 122 -10.17 3.19 -7.30
N GLN A 123 -9.84 1.95 -6.95
CA GLN A 123 -10.73 0.80 -7.13
C GLN A 123 -12.00 0.92 -6.31
N HIS A 124 -11.89 1.33 -5.06
CA HIS A 124 -13.06 1.53 -4.19
C HIS A 124 -13.96 2.66 -4.69
N PHE A 125 -13.39 3.76 -5.19
CA PHE A 125 -14.17 4.84 -5.78
C PHE A 125 -14.90 4.39 -7.04
N GLN A 126 -14.25 3.60 -7.89
CA GLN A 126 -14.85 3.05 -9.09
C GLN A 126 -16.08 2.20 -8.75
N ASP A 127 -15.95 1.31 -7.79
CA ASP A 127 -17.06 0.49 -7.30
C ASP A 127 -18.21 1.34 -6.77
N TYR A 128 -17.89 2.40 -6.04
CA TYR A 128 -18.89 3.33 -5.51
C TYR A 128 -19.63 4.06 -6.64
N VAL A 129 -18.90 4.57 -7.63
CA VAL A 129 -19.49 5.26 -8.80
C VAL A 129 -20.40 4.31 -9.58
N ASP A 130 -19.95 3.10 -9.84
CA ASP A 130 -20.74 2.09 -10.56
C ASP A 130 -22.03 1.76 -9.82
N ARG A 131 -21.98 1.66 -8.51
CA ARG A 131 -23.16 1.45 -7.67
C ARG A 131 -24.13 2.63 -7.75
N SER A 132 -23.61 3.83 -7.64
CA SER A 132 -24.41 5.06 -7.70
C SER A 132 -25.10 5.23 -9.05
N VAL A 133 -24.38 4.91 -10.14
CA VAL A 133 -24.95 4.94 -11.49
C VAL A 133 -26.05 3.90 -11.63
N ARG A 134 -25.87 2.69 -11.14
CA ARG A 134 -26.90 1.64 -11.13
C ARG A 134 -28.15 2.06 -10.36
N ASP A 135 -27.96 2.68 -9.21
CA ASP A 135 -29.06 3.16 -8.38
C ASP A 135 -29.86 4.26 -9.08
N ILE A 136 -29.18 5.19 -9.76
CA ILE A 136 -29.82 6.24 -10.56
C ILE A 136 -30.65 5.62 -11.69
N ILE A 137 -30.09 4.63 -12.41
CA ILE A 137 -30.79 3.93 -13.51
C ILE A 137 -32.05 3.24 -12.96
N ARG A 138 -31.95 2.54 -11.85
CA ARG A 138 -33.10 1.89 -11.20
C ARG A 138 -34.17 2.90 -10.82
N TRP A 139 -33.76 4.01 -10.26
CA TRP A 139 -34.67 5.07 -9.83
C TRP A 139 -35.43 5.67 -11.04
N THR A 140 -34.73 6.02 -12.11
CA THR A 140 -35.35 6.53 -13.33
C THR A 140 -36.29 5.50 -13.98
N ALA A 141 -35.91 4.24 -14.00
CA ALA A 141 -36.76 3.16 -14.50
C ALA A 141 -38.06 3.03 -13.70
N SER A 142 -37.98 3.18 -12.35
CA SER A 142 -39.16 3.13 -11.48
C SER A 142 -40.12 4.31 -11.69
N LEU A 143 -39.63 5.44 -12.18
CA LEU A 143 -40.44 6.63 -12.50
C LEU A 143 -41.06 6.54 -13.89
N GLY A 144 -40.74 5.55 -14.72
CA GLY A 144 -41.24 5.41 -16.07
C GLY A 144 -40.69 6.47 -17.05
N ILE A 145 -39.53 6.99 -16.75
CA ILE A 145 -38.90 8.03 -17.58
C ILE A 145 -38.02 7.44 -18.64
#